data_2dda01ae15c01d9bf7c1a701535ea211
#
_entry.id   2dda01ae15c01d9bf7c1a701535ea211
#
_cell.length_a   1.000
_cell.length_b   1.000
_cell.length_c   1.000
_cell.angle_alpha   90.00
_cell.angle_beta   90.00
_cell.angle_gamma   90.00
#
_symmetry.space_group_name_H-M   'P 1'
#
loop_
_entity.id
_entity.type
_entity.pdbx_description
1 polymer ?
#
loop_
_entity_poly.entity_id
_entity_poly.type
_entity_poly.pdbx_seq_one_letter_code
_entity_poly.pdbx_strand_id
1 'polypeptide(L)'
;MSILYLVGTPIGNLEDITYRAVRTLTEVDYIFCEDTRVTSKLCQHYDIHTPLKSYHEHNKEKASNQMLNLLEEGNQIALVSDAGCPCISDPGYEIVNEAREKDYRVETIPGPNAAITALMTSGLPSYKFVFLGFLPRQAKDKLTVLEKWMNRESTAMIYESPYRIKQTIKAIAEVDPDRKIAIGRELTKKFEQVETNKVGIIEEMLENEKIPQKGEFVVLIEGIDEASQEIHWWEDMDLKEHVDSYIENQDMRSKDAIKQVALDRNIKKRDVYEAFHIQE
;
A
#
# COMPACT_ATOMS: atom_id res chain seq x y z
N MET A 1 18.58 -24.19 -19.28
CA MET A 1 17.65 -24.37 -18.14
C MET A 1 16.72 -23.17 -18.16
N SER A 2 15.42 -23.41 -18.29
CA SER A 2 14.43 -22.33 -18.42
C SER A 2 14.24 -21.59 -17.13
N ILE A 3 14.26 -20.25 -17.18
CA ILE A 3 14.06 -19.41 -16.00
C ILE A 3 13.19 -18.23 -16.37
N LEU A 4 12.22 -17.93 -15.51
CA LEU A 4 11.47 -16.67 -15.52
C LEU A 4 12.11 -15.71 -14.51
N TYR A 5 12.72 -14.63 -15.01
CA TYR A 5 13.27 -13.58 -14.18
C TYR A 5 12.26 -12.45 -13.99
N LEU A 6 12.00 -12.06 -12.74
CA LEU A 6 11.25 -10.85 -12.40
C LEU A 6 12.27 -9.75 -12.13
N VAL A 7 12.37 -8.78 -13.01
CA VAL A 7 13.48 -7.79 -12.94
C VAL A 7 12.93 -6.43 -12.58
N GLY A 8 13.40 -5.90 -11.43
CA GLY A 8 13.10 -4.53 -11.01
C GLY A 8 13.78 -3.49 -11.91
N THR A 9 13.01 -2.48 -12.33
CA THR A 9 13.46 -1.37 -13.20
C THR A 9 13.46 -0.05 -12.45
N PRO A 10 14.15 1.00 -12.94
CA PRO A 10 14.15 2.32 -12.33
C PRO A 10 12.75 2.92 -12.18
N ILE A 11 12.53 3.66 -11.09
CA ILE A 11 11.26 4.38 -10.82
C ILE A 11 11.30 5.85 -11.24
N GLY A 12 12.39 6.29 -11.84
CA GLY A 12 12.53 7.69 -12.30
C GLY A 12 13.97 8.11 -12.59
N ASN A 13 14.95 7.48 -11.95
CA ASN A 13 16.37 7.70 -12.21
C ASN A 13 16.99 6.43 -12.78
N LEU A 14 17.53 6.51 -13.97
CA LEU A 14 18.15 5.36 -14.66
C LEU A 14 19.30 4.76 -13.85
N GLU A 15 20.04 5.56 -13.07
CA GLU A 15 21.17 5.10 -12.25
C GLU A 15 20.74 4.14 -11.11
N ASP A 16 19.44 4.05 -10.80
CA ASP A 16 18.95 3.14 -9.78
C ASP A 16 18.83 1.69 -10.25
N ILE A 17 19.11 1.37 -11.50
CA ILE A 17 19.14 0.00 -11.98
C ILE A 17 20.33 -0.75 -11.38
N THR A 18 20.12 -2.01 -11.04
CA THR A 18 21.24 -2.84 -10.56
C THR A 18 22.10 -3.37 -11.71
N TYR A 19 23.41 -3.53 -11.49
CA TYR A 19 24.29 -4.22 -12.44
C TYR A 19 23.79 -5.60 -12.83
N ARG A 20 23.17 -6.33 -11.89
CA ARG A 20 22.60 -7.64 -12.16
C ARG A 20 21.36 -7.55 -13.06
N ALA A 21 20.54 -6.52 -12.89
CA ALA A 21 19.40 -6.30 -13.79
C ALA A 21 19.83 -6.05 -15.23
N VAL A 22 20.81 -5.16 -15.45
CA VAL A 22 21.36 -4.90 -16.80
C VAL A 22 21.92 -6.18 -17.42
N ARG A 23 22.73 -6.92 -16.68
CA ARG A 23 23.28 -8.19 -17.15
C ARG A 23 22.20 -9.20 -17.50
N THR A 24 21.23 -9.42 -16.60
CA THR A 24 20.12 -10.36 -16.83
C THR A 24 19.32 -9.97 -18.05
N LEU A 25 18.95 -8.69 -18.22
CA LEU A 25 18.21 -8.21 -19.38
C LEU A 25 19.00 -8.35 -20.69
N THR A 26 20.33 -8.35 -20.62
CA THR A 26 21.19 -8.57 -21.81
C THR A 26 21.30 -10.05 -22.16
N GLU A 27 21.28 -10.95 -21.16
CA GLU A 27 21.56 -12.38 -21.34
C GLU A 27 20.30 -13.22 -21.64
N VAL A 28 19.08 -12.75 -21.31
CA VAL A 28 17.85 -13.49 -21.55
C VAL A 28 17.44 -13.50 -23.02
N ASP A 29 16.67 -14.49 -23.45
CA ASP A 29 16.21 -14.65 -24.82
C ASP A 29 15.10 -13.64 -25.18
N TYR A 30 14.26 -13.28 -24.22
CA TYR A 30 13.15 -12.33 -24.40
C TYR A 30 12.89 -11.52 -23.15
N ILE A 31 12.50 -10.24 -23.34
CA ILE A 31 11.98 -9.38 -22.28
C ILE A 31 10.50 -9.14 -22.54
N PHE A 32 9.65 -9.48 -21.57
CA PHE A 32 8.24 -9.12 -21.55
C PHE A 32 8.05 -7.87 -20.68
N CYS A 33 7.28 -6.89 -21.20
CA CYS A 33 7.11 -5.59 -20.57
C CYS A 33 5.71 -5.01 -20.85
N GLU A 34 5.25 -4.09 -20.02
CA GLU A 34 3.93 -3.50 -20.15
C GLU A 34 3.85 -2.59 -21.39
N ASP A 35 4.70 -1.58 -21.49
CA ASP A 35 4.85 -0.73 -22.67
C ASP A 35 6.24 -0.90 -23.28
N THR A 36 6.29 -1.52 -24.46
CA THR A 36 7.54 -1.74 -25.19
C THR A 36 8.27 -0.44 -25.56
N ARG A 37 7.56 0.68 -25.65
CA ARG A 37 8.15 2.00 -25.95
C ARG A 37 8.92 2.55 -24.75
N VAL A 38 8.43 2.31 -23.53
CA VAL A 38 9.09 2.69 -22.28
C VAL A 38 10.33 1.82 -22.08
N THR A 39 10.15 0.51 -22.12
CA THR A 39 11.26 -0.45 -21.94
C THR A 39 12.32 -0.32 -23.02
N SER A 40 11.95 0.01 -24.27
CA SER A 40 12.93 0.25 -25.34
C SER A 40 13.88 1.40 -25.04
N LYS A 41 13.41 2.48 -24.39
CA LYS A 41 14.29 3.58 -23.97
C LYS A 41 15.30 3.15 -22.91
N LEU A 42 14.84 2.35 -21.93
CA LEU A 42 15.71 1.75 -20.93
C LEU A 42 16.78 0.86 -21.58
N CYS A 43 16.35 -0.05 -22.47
CA CYS A 43 17.24 -0.95 -23.19
C CYS A 43 18.27 -0.19 -24.05
N GLN A 44 17.83 0.84 -24.76
CA GLN A 44 18.71 1.69 -25.55
C GLN A 44 19.77 2.40 -24.70
N HIS A 45 19.40 2.86 -23.50
CA HIS A 45 20.34 3.55 -22.59
C HIS A 45 21.46 2.63 -22.11
N TYR A 46 21.15 1.34 -21.88
CA TYR A 46 22.11 0.36 -21.37
C TYR A 46 22.66 -0.59 -22.43
N ASP A 47 22.46 -0.28 -23.72
CA ASP A 47 22.93 -1.09 -24.87
C ASP A 47 22.42 -2.54 -24.82
N ILE A 48 21.17 -2.73 -24.40
CA ILE A 48 20.48 -4.02 -24.35
C ILE A 48 19.73 -4.24 -25.65
N HIS A 49 20.02 -5.33 -26.36
CA HIS A 49 19.46 -5.64 -27.67
C HIS A 49 18.44 -6.80 -27.64
N THR A 50 18.11 -7.29 -26.47
CA THR A 50 17.16 -8.39 -26.26
C THR A 50 15.78 -8.07 -26.81
N PRO A 51 15.14 -8.98 -27.57
CA PRO A 51 13.81 -8.78 -28.14
C PRO A 51 12.74 -8.49 -27.09
N LEU A 52 11.95 -7.43 -27.31
CA LEU A 52 10.86 -7.02 -26.43
C LEU A 52 9.52 -7.62 -26.89
N LYS A 53 8.69 -8.06 -25.96
CA LYS A 53 7.32 -8.52 -26.16
C LYS A 53 6.40 -7.84 -25.15
N SER A 54 5.15 -7.53 -25.56
CA SER A 54 4.20 -6.88 -24.68
C SER A 54 3.52 -7.86 -23.72
N TYR A 55 3.40 -7.47 -22.45
CA TYR A 55 2.63 -8.13 -21.39
C TYR A 55 1.93 -7.08 -20.53
N HIS A 56 0.64 -6.90 -20.72
CA HIS A 56 -0.18 -5.91 -20.02
C HIS A 56 -1.57 -6.49 -19.70
N GLU A 57 -2.34 -5.82 -18.86
CA GLU A 57 -3.65 -6.30 -18.37
C GLU A 57 -4.59 -6.82 -19.48
N HIS A 58 -4.59 -6.17 -20.66
CA HIS A 58 -5.49 -6.55 -21.75
C HIS A 58 -5.02 -7.74 -22.59
N ASN A 59 -3.76 -8.17 -22.49
CA ASN A 59 -3.23 -9.29 -23.26
C ASN A 59 -2.63 -10.39 -22.38
N LYS A 60 -2.70 -10.27 -21.05
CA LYS A 60 -1.98 -11.12 -20.10
C LYS A 60 -2.19 -12.63 -20.32
N GLU A 61 -3.40 -13.09 -20.59
CA GLU A 61 -3.67 -14.52 -20.85
C GLU A 61 -2.90 -15.05 -22.05
N LYS A 62 -2.97 -14.33 -23.20
CA LYS A 62 -2.26 -14.72 -24.43
C LYS A 62 -0.75 -14.65 -24.22
N ALA A 63 -0.26 -13.59 -23.57
CA ALA A 63 1.15 -13.40 -23.34
C ALA A 63 1.70 -14.39 -22.29
N SER A 64 0.94 -14.76 -21.26
CA SER A 64 1.30 -15.84 -20.32
C SER A 64 1.47 -17.16 -21.04
N ASN A 65 0.52 -17.57 -21.89
CA ASN A 65 0.65 -18.78 -22.69
C ASN A 65 1.89 -18.75 -23.60
N GLN A 66 2.22 -17.59 -24.16
CA GLN A 66 3.42 -17.43 -24.97
C GLN A 66 4.69 -17.58 -24.13
N MET A 67 4.74 -16.99 -22.92
CA MET A 67 5.87 -17.15 -22.00
C MET A 67 6.06 -18.62 -21.59
N LEU A 68 4.97 -19.34 -21.25
CA LEU A 68 5.04 -20.75 -20.88
C LEU A 68 5.57 -21.63 -22.01
N ASN A 69 5.12 -21.41 -23.23
CA ASN A 69 5.63 -22.13 -24.40
C ASN A 69 7.15 -21.87 -24.60
N LEU A 70 7.58 -20.63 -24.47
CA LEU A 70 8.99 -20.27 -24.58
C LEU A 70 9.83 -20.90 -23.45
N LEU A 71 9.30 -20.96 -22.23
CA LEU A 71 9.96 -21.67 -21.11
C LEU A 71 10.06 -23.17 -21.40
N GLU A 72 9.01 -23.79 -21.98
CA GLU A 72 9.03 -25.20 -22.38
C GLU A 72 10.07 -25.48 -23.47
N GLU A 73 10.27 -24.55 -24.39
CA GLU A 73 11.32 -24.61 -25.43
C GLU A 73 12.74 -24.42 -24.88
N GLY A 74 12.90 -24.11 -23.60
CA GLY A 74 14.22 -23.95 -22.96
C GLY A 74 14.71 -22.52 -22.83
N ASN A 75 13.91 -21.53 -23.22
CA ASN A 75 14.31 -20.10 -23.18
C ASN A 75 14.36 -19.53 -21.76
N GLN A 76 15.18 -18.49 -21.59
CA GLN A 76 15.20 -17.64 -20.42
C GLN A 76 14.44 -16.34 -20.71
N ILE A 77 13.55 -15.93 -19.81
CA ILE A 77 12.64 -14.82 -20.03
C ILE A 77 12.76 -13.85 -18.86
N ALA A 78 12.84 -12.56 -19.14
CA ALA A 78 12.64 -11.51 -18.14
C ALA A 78 11.25 -10.90 -18.25
N LEU A 79 10.57 -10.70 -17.13
CA LEU A 79 9.39 -9.86 -16.98
C LEU A 79 9.78 -8.58 -16.25
N VAL A 80 9.44 -7.44 -16.83
CA VAL A 80 9.64 -6.10 -16.27
C VAL A 80 8.33 -5.32 -16.25
N SER A 81 8.20 -4.38 -15.32
CA SER A 81 7.19 -3.31 -15.36
C SER A 81 7.77 -2.05 -15.98
N ASP A 82 6.94 -1.07 -16.28
CA ASP A 82 7.37 0.22 -16.80
C ASP A 82 8.22 1.00 -15.78
N ALA A 83 7.95 0.79 -14.47
CA ALA A 83 8.71 1.39 -13.38
C ALA A 83 8.61 0.53 -12.12
N GLY A 84 9.74 0.20 -11.51
CA GLY A 84 9.80 -0.54 -10.25
C GLY A 84 9.73 -2.06 -10.42
N CYS A 85 8.99 -2.73 -9.53
CA CYS A 85 8.99 -4.19 -9.42
C CYS A 85 7.76 -4.79 -10.13
N PRO A 86 7.95 -5.70 -11.10
CA PRO A 86 6.83 -6.40 -11.72
C PRO A 86 6.01 -7.17 -10.66
N CYS A 87 4.74 -7.40 -10.93
CA CYS A 87 3.76 -8.03 -10.03
C CYS A 87 3.34 -7.19 -8.81
N ILE A 88 3.93 -6.01 -8.58
CA ILE A 88 3.56 -5.14 -7.45
C ILE A 88 2.80 -3.92 -7.99
N SER A 89 1.49 -3.95 -7.91
CA SER A 89 0.54 -3.03 -8.58
C SER A 89 0.53 -3.11 -10.11
N ASP A 90 1.29 -4.04 -10.67
CA ASP A 90 1.45 -4.29 -12.11
C ASP A 90 1.06 -5.74 -12.44
N PRO A 91 0.74 -6.07 -13.70
CA PRO A 91 0.47 -7.43 -14.13
C PRO A 91 1.66 -8.36 -13.87
N GLY A 92 1.40 -9.68 -13.65
CA GLY A 92 2.46 -10.67 -13.55
C GLY A 92 2.23 -11.78 -12.51
N TYR A 93 1.35 -11.56 -11.54
CA TYR A 93 1.05 -12.57 -10.52
C TYR A 93 0.63 -13.92 -11.17
N GLU A 94 -0.23 -13.87 -12.17
CA GLU A 94 -0.78 -15.04 -12.82
C GLU A 94 0.31 -15.87 -13.49
N ILE A 95 1.17 -15.27 -14.29
CA ILE A 95 2.27 -16.01 -14.95
C ILE A 95 3.29 -16.56 -13.96
N VAL A 96 3.55 -15.86 -12.86
CA VAL A 96 4.43 -16.37 -11.79
C VAL A 96 3.83 -17.63 -11.17
N ASN A 97 2.52 -17.61 -10.87
CA ASN A 97 1.83 -18.75 -10.30
C ASN A 97 1.85 -19.96 -11.27
N GLU A 98 1.46 -19.74 -12.52
CA GLU A 98 1.44 -20.78 -13.56
C GLU A 98 2.84 -21.36 -13.83
N ALA A 99 3.89 -20.52 -13.86
CA ALA A 99 5.25 -20.99 -14.04
C ALA A 99 5.70 -21.89 -12.87
N ARG A 100 5.34 -21.51 -11.62
CA ARG A 100 5.64 -22.34 -10.44
C ARG A 100 4.84 -23.65 -10.41
N GLU A 101 3.58 -23.63 -10.80
CA GLU A 101 2.75 -24.84 -10.90
C GLU A 101 3.29 -25.86 -11.92
N LYS A 102 4.04 -25.37 -12.91
CA LYS A 102 4.72 -26.18 -13.94
C LYS A 102 6.20 -26.46 -13.59
N ASP A 103 6.62 -26.24 -12.36
CA ASP A 103 7.98 -26.45 -11.86
C ASP A 103 9.08 -25.65 -12.59
N TYR A 104 8.72 -24.55 -13.28
CA TYR A 104 9.72 -23.64 -13.82
C TYR A 104 10.39 -22.83 -12.73
N ARG A 105 11.69 -22.61 -12.89
CA ARG A 105 12.45 -21.75 -11.98
C ARG A 105 12.02 -20.29 -12.17
N VAL A 106 11.63 -19.64 -11.08
CA VAL A 106 11.32 -18.19 -11.03
C VAL A 106 12.33 -17.52 -10.12
N GLU A 107 13.04 -16.55 -10.64
CA GLU A 107 14.04 -15.77 -9.91
C GLU A 107 13.70 -14.27 -9.90
N THR A 108 13.94 -13.61 -8.76
CA THR A 108 13.79 -12.16 -8.65
C THR A 108 15.15 -11.47 -8.70
N ILE A 109 15.25 -10.46 -9.56
CA ILE A 109 16.34 -9.51 -9.57
C ILE A 109 15.82 -8.24 -8.88
N PRO A 110 16.23 -7.95 -7.63
CA PRO A 110 15.71 -6.83 -6.88
C PRO A 110 16.01 -5.49 -7.56
N GLY A 111 15.14 -4.52 -7.33
CA GLY A 111 15.27 -3.17 -7.86
C GLY A 111 14.54 -2.16 -7.00
N PRO A 112 14.52 -0.89 -7.40
CA PRO A 112 13.85 0.19 -6.67
C PRO A 112 12.34 -0.04 -6.57
N ASN A 113 11.76 0.42 -5.46
CA ASN A 113 10.33 0.37 -5.20
C ASN A 113 9.89 1.68 -4.54
N ALA A 114 8.93 2.37 -5.13
CA ALA A 114 8.54 3.69 -4.69
C ALA A 114 7.96 3.71 -3.26
N ALA A 115 7.17 2.69 -2.87
CA ALA A 115 6.58 2.62 -1.54
C ALA A 115 7.67 2.47 -0.45
N ILE A 116 8.63 1.58 -0.67
CA ILE A 116 9.75 1.37 0.27
C ILE A 116 10.67 2.59 0.29
N THR A 117 10.97 3.18 -0.87
CA THR A 117 11.79 4.40 -0.95
C THR A 117 11.15 5.55 -0.18
N ALA A 118 9.82 5.74 -0.33
CA ALA A 118 9.09 6.73 0.45
C ALA A 118 9.13 6.44 1.95
N LEU A 119 8.95 5.18 2.36
CA LEU A 119 8.97 4.78 3.77
C LEU A 119 10.32 5.08 4.43
N MET A 120 11.43 4.80 3.73
CA MET A 120 12.78 5.06 4.24
C MET A 120 13.03 6.53 4.58
N THR A 121 12.43 7.45 3.83
CA THR A 121 12.63 8.90 3.99
C THR A 121 11.50 9.61 4.75
N SER A 122 10.39 8.92 5.02
CA SER A 122 9.18 9.50 5.61
C SER A 122 9.33 9.92 7.07
N GLY A 123 10.22 9.28 7.82
CA GLY A 123 10.31 9.43 9.28
C GLY A 123 9.11 8.83 10.05
N LEU A 124 8.26 8.02 9.38
CA LEU A 124 7.20 7.24 10.01
C LEU A 124 7.74 5.87 10.48
N PRO A 125 7.09 5.20 11.45
CA PRO A 125 7.46 3.86 11.87
C PRO A 125 7.53 2.89 10.69
N SER A 126 8.66 2.18 10.53
CA SER A 126 8.94 1.33 9.37
C SER A 126 9.05 -0.16 9.66
N TYR A 127 8.94 -0.57 10.93
CA TYR A 127 9.08 -1.99 11.33
C TYR A 127 7.80 -2.81 11.08
N LYS A 128 6.62 -2.16 11.09
CA LYS A 128 5.34 -2.76 10.65
C LYS A 128 4.74 -1.86 9.58
N PHE A 129 4.52 -2.38 8.39
CA PHE A 129 3.88 -1.61 7.31
C PHE A 129 3.01 -2.50 6.43
N VAL A 130 2.09 -1.89 5.73
CA VAL A 130 1.23 -2.54 4.75
C VAL A 130 1.16 -1.70 3.48
N PHE A 131 1.30 -2.35 2.34
CA PHE A 131 1.11 -1.72 1.05
C PHE A 131 -0.28 -2.06 0.51
N LEU A 132 -1.08 -1.04 0.22
CA LEU A 132 -2.48 -1.16 -0.20
C LEU A 132 -2.68 -0.92 -1.69
N GLY A 133 -1.61 -0.57 -2.43
CA GLY A 133 -1.73 -0.19 -3.83
C GLY A 133 -2.53 1.10 -4.01
N PHE A 134 -3.45 1.14 -4.98
CA PHE A 134 -4.35 2.27 -5.20
C PHE A 134 -5.67 2.11 -4.45
N LEU A 135 -6.12 3.17 -3.78
CA LEU A 135 -7.42 3.17 -3.12
C LEU A 135 -8.58 3.13 -4.13
N PRO A 136 -9.74 2.59 -3.72
CA PRO A 136 -10.95 2.61 -4.55
C PRO A 136 -11.30 4.01 -5.06
N ARG A 137 -11.92 4.07 -6.24
CA ARG A 137 -12.34 5.35 -6.83
C ARG A 137 -13.57 5.93 -6.14
N GLN A 138 -14.50 5.09 -5.69
CA GLN A 138 -15.72 5.51 -5.00
C GLN A 138 -15.37 6.01 -3.59
N ALA A 139 -15.92 7.16 -3.19
CA ALA A 139 -15.61 7.80 -1.91
C ALA A 139 -15.95 6.90 -0.72
N LYS A 140 -17.11 6.24 -0.74
CA LYS A 140 -17.54 5.33 0.33
C LYS A 140 -16.59 4.16 0.52
N ASP A 141 -16.19 3.50 -0.57
CA ASP A 141 -15.29 2.36 -0.51
C ASP A 141 -13.89 2.78 -0.05
N LYS A 142 -13.44 3.98 -0.48
CA LYS A 142 -12.18 4.58 -0.03
C LYS A 142 -12.19 4.79 1.48
N LEU A 143 -13.23 5.41 2.04
CA LEU A 143 -13.37 5.62 3.49
C LEU A 143 -13.35 4.29 4.25
N THR A 144 -14.10 3.29 3.80
CA THR A 144 -14.10 1.95 4.42
C THR A 144 -12.70 1.34 4.47
N VAL A 145 -11.89 1.49 3.41
CA VAL A 145 -10.51 1.00 3.41
C VAL A 145 -9.64 1.80 4.37
N LEU A 146 -9.77 3.13 4.37
CA LEU A 146 -9.01 4.01 5.28
C LEU A 146 -9.36 3.72 6.75
N GLU A 147 -10.63 3.66 7.13
CA GLU A 147 -11.08 3.33 8.49
C GLU A 147 -10.49 2.00 8.96
N LYS A 148 -10.51 0.98 8.10
CA LYS A 148 -9.96 -0.33 8.42
C LYS A 148 -8.46 -0.30 8.70
N TRP A 149 -7.68 0.41 7.88
CA TRP A 149 -6.22 0.34 7.92
C TRP A 149 -5.59 1.42 8.80
N MET A 150 -6.24 2.58 8.97
CA MET A 150 -5.78 3.63 9.88
C MET A 150 -5.94 3.26 11.35
N ASN A 151 -6.76 2.25 11.67
CA ASN A 151 -6.91 1.66 12.99
C ASN A 151 -6.00 0.44 13.23
N ARG A 152 -4.87 0.35 12.50
CA ARG A 152 -3.85 -0.68 12.67
C ARG A 152 -2.53 -0.04 13.05
N GLU A 153 -1.68 -0.79 13.74
CA GLU A 153 -0.33 -0.33 14.12
C GLU A 153 0.62 -0.11 12.94
N SER A 154 0.31 -0.73 11.81
CA SER A 154 1.17 -0.70 10.64
C SER A 154 1.06 0.63 9.91
N THR A 155 2.19 1.20 9.51
CA THR A 155 2.20 2.30 8.53
C THR A 155 1.60 1.81 7.22
N ALA A 156 0.49 2.43 6.79
CA ALA A 156 -0.16 2.10 5.53
C ALA A 156 0.45 2.94 4.39
N MET A 157 0.73 2.28 3.27
CA MET A 157 1.32 2.91 2.08
C MET A 157 0.39 2.73 0.90
N ILE A 158 0.13 3.82 0.17
CA ILE A 158 -0.72 3.84 -1.02
C ILE A 158 -0.05 4.59 -2.16
N TYR A 159 -0.30 4.15 -3.39
CA TYR A 159 0.00 4.92 -4.59
C TYR A 159 -1.18 5.82 -4.92
N GLU A 160 -0.89 7.04 -5.38
CA GLU A 160 -1.95 7.95 -5.76
C GLU A 160 -1.58 8.81 -6.99
N SER A 161 -2.57 9.10 -7.80
CA SER A 161 -2.42 9.95 -8.96
C SER A 161 -2.52 11.44 -8.61
N PRO A 162 -1.91 12.35 -9.39
CA PRO A 162 -2.00 13.78 -9.16
C PRO A 162 -3.44 14.32 -9.23
N TYR A 163 -4.32 13.63 -9.95
CA TYR A 163 -5.73 14.03 -10.08
C TYR A 163 -6.58 13.67 -8.86
N ARG A 164 -6.12 12.73 -8.04
CA ARG A 164 -6.87 12.19 -6.90
C ARG A 164 -6.27 12.57 -5.55
N ILE A 165 -5.01 13.03 -5.52
CA ILE A 165 -4.27 13.27 -4.26
C ILE A 165 -5.04 14.13 -3.27
N LYS A 166 -5.61 15.26 -3.68
CA LYS A 166 -6.39 16.13 -2.78
C LYS A 166 -7.59 15.42 -2.16
N GLN A 167 -8.32 14.66 -2.97
CA GLN A 167 -9.50 13.91 -2.49
C GLN A 167 -9.10 12.80 -1.51
N THR A 168 -7.94 12.21 -1.71
CA THR A 168 -7.42 11.17 -0.84
C THR A 168 -6.94 11.74 0.49
N ILE A 169 -6.24 12.88 0.48
CA ILE A 169 -5.83 13.57 1.71
C ILE A 169 -7.06 14.05 2.51
N LYS A 170 -8.09 14.59 1.85
CA LYS A 170 -9.36 14.94 2.51
C LYS A 170 -10.05 13.73 3.15
N ALA A 171 -10.07 12.60 2.46
CA ALA A 171 -10.66 11.38 3.03
C ALA A 171 -9.87 10.86 4.25
N ILE A 172 -8.55 11.00 4.27
CA ILE A 172 -7.73 10.68 5.45
C ILE A 172 -8.06 11.63 6.62
N ALA A 173 -8.17 12.95 6.35
CA ALA A 173 -8.55 13.95 7.34
C ALA A 173 -9.97 13.76 7.89
N GLU A 174 -10.89 13.22 7.09
CA GLU A 174 -12.26 12.89 7.51
C GLU A 174 -12.27 11.73 8.53
N VAL A 175 -11.36 10.76 8.38
CA VAL A 175 -11.24 9.63 9.32
C VAL A 175 -10.50 10.07 10.60
N ASP A 176 -9.38 10.81 10.47
CA ASP A 176 -8.60 11.30 11.61
C ASP A 176 -7.85 12.58 11.22
N PRO A 177 -8.34 13.77 11.66
CA PRO A 177 -7.74 15.06 11.29
C PRO A 177 -6.36 15.31 11.88
N ASP A 178 -5.97 14.60 12.92
CA ASP A 178 -4.67 14.72 13.57
C ASP A 178 -3.63 13.68 13.09
N ARG A 179 -4.04 12.78 12.20
CA ARG A 179 -3.18 11.72 11.68
C ARG A 179 -1.92 12.28 11.04
N LYS A 180 -0.76 11.76 11.46
CA LYS A 180 0.50 12.05 10.80
C LYS A 180 0.63 11.23 9.53
N ILE A 181 0.96 11.90 8.44
CA ILE A 181 1.14 11.29 7.12
C ILE A 181 2.42 11.78 6.49
N ALA A 182 2.92 11.04 5.50
CA ALA A 182 3.98 11.51 4.63
C ALA A 182 3.53 11.42 3.17
N ILE A 183 3.97 12.37 2.36
CA ILE A 183 3.81 12.35 0.91
C ILE A 183 5.19 12.30 0.27
N GLY A 184 5.46 11.23 -0.49
CA GLY A 184 6.57 11.16 -1.43
C GLY A 184 6.06 11.50 -2.83
N ARG A 185 6.69 12.47 -3.49
CA ARG A 185 6.33 12.91 -4.84
C ARG A 185 7.55 12.84 -5.73
N GLU A 186 7.40 12.32 -6.95
CA GLU A 186 8.46 12.26 -7.97
C GLU A 186 9.79 11.69 -7.43
N LEU A 187 9.68 10.62 -6.62
CA LEU A 187 10.83 9.98 -5.97
C LEU A 187 11.91 9.61 -7.01
N THR A 188 13.16 9.79 -6.64
CA THR A 188 14.37 9.62 -7.46
C THR A 188 14.51 10.57 -8.65
N LYS A 189 13.50 11.40 -8.95
CA LYS A 189 13.50 12.33 -10.07
C LYS A 189 13.98 13.73 -9.64
N LYS A 190 14.26 14.58 -10.62
CA LYS A 190 14.76 15.96 -10.42
C LYS A 190 13.90 16.80 -9.44
N PHE A 191 12.62 16.53 -9.37
CA PHE A 191 11.67 17.28 -8.54
C PHE A 191 11.12 16.42 -7.39
N GLU A 192 11.96 15.53 -6.88
CA GLU A 192 11.66 14.75 -5.69
C GLU A 192 11.31 15.66 -4.52
N GLN A 193 10.23 15.32 -3.84
CA GLN A 193 9.79 16.00 -2.63
C GLN A 193 9.21 14.99 -1.65
N VAL A 194 9.62 15.06 -0.39
CA VAL A 194 9.04 14.26 0.70
C VAL A 194 8.65 15.20 1.82
N GLU A 195 7.38 15.20 2.19
CA GLU A 195 6.83 16.03 3.25
C GLU A 195 6.11 15.15 4.27
N THR A 196 6.41 15.35 5.56
CA THR A 196 5.81 14.59 6.66
C THR A 196 5.23 15.54 7.67
N ASN A 197 3.93 15.48 7.89
CA ASN A 197 3.22 16.32 8.85
C ASN A 197 1.84 15.75 9.20
N LYS A 198 1.08 16.42 10.08
CA LYS A 198 -0.34 16.17 10.26
C LYS A 198 -1.09 16.38 8.95
N VAL A 199 -2.12 15.57 8.71
CA VAL A 199 -2.88 15.55 7.45
C VAL A 199 -3.43 16.93 7.09
N GLY A 200 -3.93 17.72 8.05
CA GLY A 200 -4.44 19.07 7.79
C GLY A 200 -3.37 20.04 7.24
N ILE A 201 -2.13 19.94 7.73
CA ILE A 201 -1.01 20.75 7.22
C ILE A 201 -0.63 20.32 5.80
N ILE A 202 -0.62 19.02 5.53
CA ILE A 202 -0.38 18.50 4.18
C ILE A 202 -1.49 18.95 3.20
N GLU A 203 -2.75 18.99 3.66
CA GLU A 203 -3.86 19.51 2.87
C GLU A 203 -3.64 20.97 2.48
N GLU A 204 -3.27 21.83 3.44
CA GLU A 204 -2.93 23.23 3.19
C GLU A 204 -1.75 23.37 2.21
N MET A 205 -0.73 22.52 2.32
CA MET A 205 0.42 22.53 1.41
C MET A 205 0.01 22.19 -0.04
N LEU A 206 -0.93 21.29 -0.21
CA LEU A 206 -1.51 20.93 -1.52
C LEU A 206 -2.40 22.07 -2.06
N GLU A 207 -3.16 22.75 -1.22
CA GLU A 207 -4.00 23.87 -1.61
C GLU A 207 -3.19 25.09 -2.05
N ASN A 208 -2.12 25.39 -1.31
CA ASN A 208 -1.21 26.50 -1.56
C ASN A 208 -0.09 26.18 -2.57
N GLU A 209 -0.21 25.06 -3.30
CA GLU A 209 0.74 24.59 -4.32
C GLU A 209 2.20 24.41 -3.83
N LYS A 210 2.42 24.35 -2.51
CA LYS A 210 3.73 23.98 -1.94
C LYS A 210 4.10 22.54 -2.30
N ILE A 211 3.08 21.67 -2.46
CA ILE A 211 3.19 20.36 -3.07
C ILE A 211 2.46 20.43 -4.41
N PRO A 212 3.16 20.55 -5.56
CA PRO A 212 2.53 20.63 -6.86
C PRO A 212 1.77 19.35 -7.23
N GLN A 213 0.55 19.46 -7.74
CA GLN A 213 -0.28 18.32 -8.15
C GLN A 213 0.15 17.80 -9.53
N LYS A 214 1.42 17.40 -9.66
CA LYS A 214 2.01 16.85 -10.89
C LYS A 214 2.93 15.70 -10.52
N GLY A 215 3.00 14.70 -11.41
CA GLY A 215 3.84 13.54 -11.24
C GLY A 215 3.17 12.43 -10.43
N GLU A 216 3.96 11.57 -9.84
CA GLU A 216 3.54 10.36 -9.12
C GLU A 216 3.65 10.56 -7.62
N PHE A 217 2.71 10.00 -6.89
CA PHE A 217 2.63 10.16 -5.44
C PHE A 217 2.62 8.82 -4.73
N VAL A 218 3.35 8.78 -3.62
CA VAL A 218 3.19 7.78 -2.57
C VAL A 218 2.71 8.48 -1.32
N VAL A 219 1.61 8.03 -0.74
CA VAL A 219 1.11 8.52 0.55
C VAL A 219 1.33 7.45 1.59
N LEU A 220 1.91 7.83 2.71
CA LEU A 220 2.13 6.97 3.86
C LEU A 220 1.31 7.52 5.03
N ILE A 221 0.61 6.64 5.71
CA ILE A 221 -0.26 6.98 6.83
C ILE A 221 0.30 6.27 8.06
N GLU A 222 0.65 7.03 9.09
CA GLU A 222 1.13 6.47 10.35
C GLU A 222 0.08 5.53 10.96
N GLY A 223 0.53 4.38 11.45
CA GLY A 223 -0.32 3.49 12.24
C GLY A 223 -0.65 4.09 13.61
N ILE A 224 -1.58 3.47 14.32
CA ILE A 224 -1.83 3.79 15.72
C ILE A 224 -0.72 3.21 16.60
N ASP A 225 -0.41 3.86 17.72
CA ASP A 225 0.46 3.30 18.74
C ASP A 225 -0.39 2.39 19.65
N GLU A 226 0.02 1.12 19.85
CA GLU A 226 -0.63 0.21 20.79
C GLU A 226 -0.73 0.81 22.20
N ALA A 227 0.26 1.61 22.59
CA ALA A 227 0.25 2.31 23.87
C ALA A 227 -0.80 3.44 23.92
N SER A 228 -1.32 3.90 22.79
CA SER A 228 -2.40 4.90 22.71
C SER A 228 -3.79 4.27 22.56
N GLN A 229 -3.89 2.99 22.27
CA GLN A 229 -5.09 2.22 22.57
C GLN A 229 -5.08 1.98 24.08
N GLU A 230 -5.77 2.83 24.83
CA GLU A 230 -6.26 2.40 26.14
C GLU A 230 -7.04 1.12 25.87
N ILE A 231 -6.42 -0.05 26.15
CA ILE A 231 -7.16 -1.32 26.21
C ILE A 231 -8.13 -1.10 27.35
N HIS A 232 -9.31 -0.71 27.00
CA HIS A 232 -10.33 -0.52 28.00
C HIS A 232 -10.66 -1.89 28.57
N TRP A 233 -10.40 -2.08 29.86
CA TRP A 233 -10.61 -3.34 30.59
C TRP A 233 -12.01 -3.94 30.36
N TRP A 234 -12.94 -3.14 29.86
CA TRP A 234 -14.32 -3.49 29.57
C TRP A 234 -14.59 -3.77 28.07
N GLU A 235 -13.59 -3.79 27.21
CA GLU A 235 -13.75 -3.86 25.73
C GLU A 235 -14.40 -5.19 25.29
N ASP A 236 -14.03 -6.29 25.95
CA ASP A 236 -14.59 -7.63 25.71
C ASP A 236 -15.90 -7.89 26.47
N MET A 237 -16.38 -6.95 27.31
CA MET A 237 -17.58 -7.11 28.11
C MET A 237 -18.82 -6.61 27.36
N ASP A 238 -19.97 -7.26 27.56
CA ASP A 238 -21.25 -6.68 27.17
C ASP A 238 -21.63 -5.49 28.10
N LEU A 239 -22.72 -4.78 27.76
CA LEU A 239 -23.13 -3.60 28.55
C LEU A 239 -23.54 -3.94 29.99
N LYS A 240 -24.12 -5.12 30.17
CA LYS A 240 -24.55 -5.58 31.50
C LYS A 240 -23.33 -5.98 32.34
N GLU A 241 -22.44 -6.79 31.79
CA GLU A 241 -21.20 -7.20 32.44
C GLU A 241 -20.35 -5.99 32.84
N HIS A 242 -20.30 -4.95 32.01
CA HIS A 242 -19.56 -3.72 32.31
C HIS A 242 -20.20 -2.96 33.47
N VAL A 243 -21.55 -2.87 33.54
CA VAL A 243 -22.27 -2.25 34.68
C VAL A 243 -22.07 -3.08 35.95
N ASP A 244 -22.21 -4.40 35.88
CA ASP A 244 -22.02 -5.31 37.03
C ASP A 244 -20.60 -5.21 37.57
N SER A 245 -19.60 -5.09 36.72
CA SER A 245 -18.21 -4.90 37.13
C SER A 245 -17.98 -3.62 37.96
N TYR A 246 -18.63 -2.50 37.59
CA TYR A 246 -18.58 -1.28 38.40
C TYR A 246 -19.29 -1.44 39.76
N ILE A 247 -20.39 -2.20 39.79
CA ILE A 247 -21.12 -2.48 41.04
C ILE A 247 -20.30 -3.37 41.97
N GLU A 248 -19.75 -4.47 41.43
CA GLU A 248 -19.05 -5.49 42.22
C GLU A 248 -17.63 -5.06 42.62
N ASN A 249 -16.86 -4.44 41.72
CA ASN A 249 -15.45 -4.13 41.98
C ASN A 249 -15.20 -2.73 42.55
N GLN A 250 -16.15 -1.79 42.38
CA GLN A 250 -15.98 -0.40 42.82
C GLN A 250 -17.10 0.07 43.78
N ASP A 251 -17.97 -0.86 44.21
CA ASP A 251 -19.08 -0.62 45.14
C ASP A 251 -20.00 0.55 44.67
N MET A 252 -20.14 0.72 43.35
CA MET A 252 -20.98 1.78 42.78
C MET A 252 -22.45 1.41 42.84
N ARG A 253 -23.32 2.43 43.05
CA ARG A 253 -24.76 2.21 42.93
C ARG A 253 -25.12 2.02 41.44
N SER A 254 -26.04 1.12 41.10
CA SER A 254 -26.46 0.79 39.74
C SER A 254 -26.72 2.01 38.85
N LYS A 255 -27.34 3.09 39.41
CA LYS A 255 -27.61 4.33 38.70
C LYS A 255 -26.33 5.09 38.28
N ASP A 256 -25.30 5.03 39.09
CA ASP A 256 -24.00 5.70 38.88
C ASP A 256 -23.13 4.85 37.97
N ALA A 257 -23.14 3.51 38.13
CA ALA A 257 -22.50 2.57 37.22
C ALA A 257 -23.03 2.69 35.77
N ILE A 258 -24.35 2.73 35.58
CA ILE A 258 -24.99 2.94 34.28
C ILE A 258 -24.56 4.29 33.63
N LYS A 259 -24.43 5.32 34.47
CA LYS A 259 -23.93 6.63 33.96
C LYS A 259 -22.47 6.56 33.54
N GLN A 260 -21.64 5.86 34.33
CA GLN A 260 -20.22 5.70 34.04
C GLN A 260 -20.01 4.89 32.76
N VAL A 261 -20.69 3.75 32.60
CA VAL A 261 -20.62 2.92 31.39
C VAL A 261 -21.06 3.69 30.13
N ALA A 262 -22.09 4.55 30.27
CA ALA A 262 -22.51 5.41 29.17
C ALA A 262 -21.44 6.43 28.76
N LEU A 263 -20.69 6.96 29.73
CA LEU A 263 -19.54 7.85 29.48
C LEU A 263 -18.37 7.10 28.85
N ASP A 264 -17.97 5.97 29.44
CA ASP A 264 -16.84 5.17 28.98
C ASP A 264 -17.01 4.70 27.51
N ARG A 265 -18.23 4.27 27.16
CA ARG A 265 -18.53 3.77 25.82
C ARG A 265 -19.05 4.84 24.86
N ASN A 266 -19.14 6.10 25.30
CA ASN A 266 -19.68 7.22 24.53
C ASN A 266 -21.05 6.91 23.88
N ILE A 267 -21.96 6.29 24.67
CA ILE A 267 -23.32 5.93 24.25
C ILE A 267 -24.37 6.59 25.14
N LYS A 268 -25.64 6.57 24.70
CA LYS A 268 -26.71 7.19 25.49
C LYS A 268 -26.99 6.37 26.75
N LYS A 269 -27.13 7.04 27.87
CA LYS A 269 -27.47 6.43 29.16
C LYS A 269 -28.74 5.53 29.09
N ARG A 270 -29.69 5.89 28.23
CA ARG A 270 -30.92 5.11 28.03
C ARG A 270 -30.60 3.73 27.45
N ASP A 271 -29.66 3.62 26.52
CA ASP A 271 -29.32 2.37 25.87
C ASP A 271 -28.62 1.40 26.86
N VAL A 272 -27.78 1.94 27.74
CA VAL A 272 -27.18 1.16 28.85
C VAL A 272 -28.22 0.72 29.85
N TYR A 273 -29.17 1.61 30.20
CA TYR A 273 -30.26 1.30 31.13
C TYR A 273 -31.18 0.18 30.59
N GLU A 274 -31.53 0.26 29.33
CA GLU A 274 -32.33 -0.76 28.63
C GLU A 274 -31.57 -2.10 28.61
N ALA A 275 -30.30 -2.12 28.24
CA ALA A 275 -29.48 -3.33 28.23
C ALA A 275 -29.31 -3.97 29.62
N PHE A 276 -29.23 -3.15 30.67
CA PHE A 276 -29.07 -3.63 32.05
C PHE A 276 -30.37 -4.19 32.64
N HIS A 277 -31.55 -3.66 32.27
CA HIS A 277 -32.84 -4.01 32.87
C HIS A 277 -33.80 -4.84 31.99
N ILE A 278 -33.53 -5.01 30.67
CA ILE A 278 -34.41 -5.70 29.72
C ILE A 278 -33.95 -7.13 29.39
N GLN A 279 -33.21 -7.78 30.25
CA GLN A 279 -33.00 -9.24 30.19
C GLN A 279 -33.72 -9.90 31.37
N GLU A 280 -35.04 -9.85 31.33
CA GLU A 280 -35.97 -10.82 31.95
C GLU A 280 -36.88 -11.45 30.89
#